data_8711170f2a84c5843774f42a12b12003
#
_entry.id   8711170f2a84c5843774f42a12b12003
#
_cell.length_a   1.000
_cell.length_b   1.000
_cell.length_c   1.000
_cell.angle_alpha   90.00
_cell.angle_beta   90.00
_cell.angle_gamma   90.00
#
_symmetry.space_group_name_H-M   'P 1'
#
loop_
_entity.id
_entity.type
_entity.pdbx_description
1 polymer ?
#
loop_
_entity_poly.entity_id
_entity_poly.type
_entity_poly.pdbx_seq_one_letter_code
_entity_poly.pdbx_strand_id
1 'polypeptide(L)'
;DVIMVLSHVGFDEDKEIAKQFPEIDVIVGGHSHTELPEGHYEGNTLIVQSGTKGKFVGEVDLSLDLATKKIASAQARLIPVDENVAPDPEVSSIIETAAAGVEHIGSKVMGQASEDLGFSYWEAAKINQIYVDSLRDATGADIGFVSSRSPRGGVSAGEVTYEDLFNACPHTEEDTILIDKVPGRNILREMESRVKDDGRGPCTPSGFSYTYDVSKPEGQRIVDVRMADGSKFDPDREYSVATTISMSRKPNFKDLGGMRSVGSSQEMFMNYFSAHEGPWKNDPDSRVVKLGADNK
;
A
#
# COMPACT_ATOMS: atom_id res chain seq x y z
N ASP A 1 6.13 37.12 8.86
CA ASP A 1 6.08 35.83 9.52
C ASP A 1 6.26 34.74 8.47
N VAL A 2 6.75 33.55 8.87
CA VAL A 2 6.89 32.38 7.98
C VAL A 2 5.69 31.47 8.19
N ILE A 3 5.05 31.03 7.10
CA ILE A 3 3.96 30.07 7.14
C ILE A 3 4.49 28.71 6.66
N MET A 4 4.52 27.74 7.60
CA MET A 4 4.93 26.39 7.32
C MET A 4 3.73 25.44 7.50
N VAL A 5 3.51 24.55 6.54
CA VAL A 5 2.48 23.52 6.58
C VAL A 5 3.13 22.15 6.75
N LEU A 6 2.69 21.39 7.75
CA LEU A 6 2.99 19.96 7.88
C LEU A 6 1.86 19.18 7.22
N SER A 7 2.16 18.48 6.13
CA SER A 7 1.19 17.82 5.26
C SER A 7 1.38 16.30 5.23
N HIS A 8 0.27 15.56 5.03
CA HIS A 8 0.29 14.11 4.77
C HIS A 8 -0.70 13.73 3.66
N VAL A 9 -0.82 14.54 2.61
CA VAL A 9 -1.76 14.30 1.50
C VAL A 9 -1.09 13.78 0.22
N GLY A 10 0.24 13.85 0.17
CA GLY A 10 1.04 13.43 -0.98
C GLY A 10 1.53 14.61 -1.82
N PHE A 11 2.61 14.36 -2.57
CA PHE A 11 3.34 15.41 -3.28
C PHE A 11 2.50 16.14 -4.34
N ASP A 12 1.62 15.42 -5.05
CA ASP A 12 0.78 16.04 -6.08
C ASP A 12 -0.26 16.97 -5.48
N GLU A 13 -0.91 16.58 -4.38
CA GLU A 13 -1.83 17.42 -3.62
C GLU A 13 -1.11 18.60 -2.94
N ASP A 14 0.12 18.39 -2.47
CA ASP A 14 0.94 19.48 -1.89
C ASP A 14 1.22 20.56 -2.93
N LYS A 15 1.46 20.21 -4.21
CA LYS A 15 1.59 21.17 -5.32
C LYS A 15 0.30 21.95 -5.56
N GLU A 16 -0.86 21.28 -5.49
CA GLU A 16 -2.14 21.97 -5.66
C GLU A 16 -2.46 22.92 -4.49
N ILE A 17 -2.09 22.52 -3.26
CA ILE A 17 -2.19 23.40 -2.08
C ILE A 17 -1.30 24.63 -2.27
N ALA A 18 -0.05 24.46 -2.69
CA ALA A 18 0.87 25.57 -2.92
C ALA A 18 0.35 26.56 -3.99
N LYS A 19 -0.29 26.08 -5.06
CA LYS A 19 -0.92 26.92 -6.09
C LYS A 19 -2.10 27.70 -5.56
N GLN A 20 -2.92 27.07 -4.70
CA GLN A 20 -4.13 27.71 -4.15
C GLN A 20 -3.83 28.71 -3.05
N PHE A 21 -2.74 28.52 -2.29
CA PHE A 21 -2.35 29.30 -1.13
C PHE A 21 -0.91 29.81 -1.26
N PRO A 22 -0.66 30.79 -2.15
CA PRO A 22 0.69 31.30 -2.45
C PRO A 22 1.37 32.04 -1.28
N GLU A 23 0.67 32.24 -0.18
CA GLU A 23 1.20 32.77 1.08
C GLU A 23 1.94 31.72 1.92
N ILE A 24 1.85 30.42 1.58
CA ILE A 24 2.61 29.36 2.24
C ILE A 24 4.06 29.42 1.75
N ASP A 25 4.99 29.49 2.69
CA ASP A 25 6.42 29.56 2.38
C ASP A 25 7.03 28.15 2.22
N VAL A 26 6.66 27.20 3.10
CA VAL A 26 7.20 25.84 3.10
C VAL A 26 6.10 24.83 3.36
N ILE A 27 6.09 23.72 2.59
CA ILE A 27 5.30 22.53 2.88
C ILE A 27 6.24 21.37 3.19
N VAL A 28 6.13 20.81 4.38
CA VAL A 28 6.79 19.56 4.77
C VAL A 28 5.80 18.44 4.54
N GLY A 29 5.97 17.72 3.44
CA GLY A 29 5.03 16.72 2.93
C GLY A 29 5.32 15.29 3.40
N GLY A 30 4.39 14.39 3.10
CA GLY A 30 4.45 12.97 3.41
C GLY A 30 3.55 12.15 2.50
N HIS A 31 3.19 10.94 2.89
CA HIS A 31 2.25 10.01 2.23
C HIS A 31 2.74 9.38 0.93
N SER A 32 3.16 10.14 -0.07
CA SER A 32 3.59 9.62 -1.38
C SER A 32 4.98 8.99 -1.37
N HIS A 33 5.72 9.09 -0.26
CA HIS A 33 7.09 8.58 -0.12
C HIS A 33 8.08 9.14 -1.15
N THR A 34 7.81 10.35 -1.64
CA THR A 34 8.64 10.99 -2.65
C THR A 34 9.96 11.45 -2.04
N GLU A 35 11.06 11.16 -2.71
CA GLU A 35 12.37 11.68 -2.34
C GLU A 35 12.62 12.98 -3.12
N LEU A 36 12.75 14.11 -2.40
CA LEU A 36 13.02 15.43 -2.95
C LEU A 36 14.39 15.93 -2.44
N PRO A 37 15.50 15.56 -3.09
CA PRO A 37 16.86 15.85 -2.59
C PRO A 37 17.15 17.33 -2.37
N GLU A 38 16.58 18.20 -3.19
CA GLU A 38 16.77 19.67 -3.12
C GLU A 38 15.44 20.39 -2.88
N GLY A 39 14.35 19.63 -2.56
CA GLY A 39 13.00 20.16 -2.53
C GLY A 39 12.43 20.41 -3.93
N HIS A 40 11.22 20.92 -3.96
CA HIS A 40 10.52 21.34 -5.19
C HIS A 40 9.84 22.69 -4.96
N TYR A 41 10.03 23.61 -5.87
CA TYR A 41 9.33 24.90 -5.83
C TYR A 41 8.07 24.85 -6.70
N GLU A 42 6.93 25.14 -6.07
CA GLU A 42 5.68 25.45 -6.77
C GLU A 42 5.35 26.92 -6.52
N GLY A 43 5.56 27.74 -7.54
CA GLY A 43 5.55 29.21 -7.35
C GLY A 43 6.66 29.65 -6.38
N ASN A 44 6.27 30.24 -5.25
CA ASN A 44 7.21 30.67 -4.19
C ASN A 44 7.27 29.70 -3.01
N THR A 45 6.45 28.65 -3.01
CA THR A 45 6.38 27.67 -1.93
C THR A 45 7.43 26.57 -2.14
N LEU A 46 8.28 26.35 -1.15
CA LEU A 46 9.20 25.21 -1.13
C LEU A 46 8.50 23.99 -0.56
N ILE A 47 8.36 22.93 -1.36
CA ILE A 47 7.81 21.63 -0.92
C ILE A 47 8.98 20.68 -0.68
N VAL A 48 9.01 20.03 0.50
CA VAL A 48 10.03 19.04 0.87
C VAL A 48 9.39 17.75 1.32
N GLN A 49 10.03 16.61 0.98
CA GLN A 49 9.63 15.29 1.44
C GLN A 49 10.86 14.37 1.44
N SER A 50 11.05 13.57 2.50
CA SER A 50 12.27 12.78 2.73
C SER A 50 12.12 11.29 2.43
N GLY A 51 11.20 10.91 1.55
CA GLY A 51 10.99 9.51 1.19
C GLY A 51 10.27 8.73 2.29
N THR A 52 10.79 7.56 2.64
CA THR A 52 10.12 6.63 3.57
C THR A 52 11.13 5.80 4.37
N LYS A 53 10.63 5.12 5.43
CA LYS A 53 11.38 4.14 6.25
C LYS A 53 12.63 4.72 6.94
N GLY A 54 12.67 6.03 7.18
CA GLY A 54 13.79 6.65 7.86
C GLY A 54 15.12 6.64 7.08
N LYS A 55 15.09 6.47 5.75
CA LYS A 55 16.31 6.46 4.92
C LYS A 55 17.03 7.81 4.90
N PHE A 56 16.29 8.89 5.09
CA PHE A 56 16.82 10.25 5.06
C PHE A 56 16.24 11.11 6.17
N VAL A 57 17.04 12.05 6.64
CA VAL A 57 16.58 13.23 7.37
C VAL A 57 16.51 14.38 6.37
N GLY A 58 15.34 15.02 6.26
CA GLY A 58 15.18 16.26 5.49
C GLY A 58 15.62 17.46 6.33
N GLU A 59 16.49 18.28 5.78
CA GLU A 59 16.93 19.55 6.37
C GLU A 59 16.52 20.72 5.46
N VAL A 60 15.98 21.77 6.07
CA VAL A 60 15.62 23.01 5.37
C VAL A 60 16.24 24.21 6.09
N ASP A 61 17.11 24.93 5.38
CA ASP A 61 17.74 26.15 5.84
C ASP A 61 17.00 27.37 5.28
N LEU A 62 16.51 28.23 6.17
CA LEU A 62 15.82 29.47 5.80
C LEU A 62 16.62 30.69 6.24
N SER A 63 16.94 31.59 5.33
CA SER A 63 17.47 32.92 5.64
C SER A 63 16.36 33.96 5.61
N LEU A 64 16.18 34.68 6.71
CA LEU A 64 15.14 35.67 6.85
C LEU A 64 15.72 37.09 6.77
N ASP A 65 15.14 37.92 5.94
CA ASP A 65 15.35 39.37 5.98
C ASP A 65 14.47 39.98 7.09
N LEU A 66 15.10 40.41 8.18
CA LEU A 66 14.39 40.97 9.33
C LEU A 66 13.75 42.32 9.06
N ALA A 67 14.23 43.08 8.06
CA ALA A 67 13.66 44.37 7.70
C ALA A 67 12.36 44.19 6.90
N THR A 68 12.33 43.29 5.95
CA THR A 68 11.16 43.02 5.12
C THR A 68 10.26 41.89 5.69
N LYS A 69 10.76 41.13 6.69
CA LYS A 69 10.10 39.95 7.28
C LYS A 69 9.78 38.87 6.25
N LYS A 70 10.61 38.73 5.23
CA LYS A 70 10.46 37.75 4.15
C LYS A 70 11.62 36.77 4.16
N ILE A 71 11.40 35.59 3.58
CA ILE A 71 12.46 34.62 3.29
C ILE A 71 13.32 35.20 2.15
N ALA A 72 14.59 35.39 2.43
CA ALA A 72 15.59 35.83 1.46
C ALA A 72 16.15 34.66 0.65
N SER A 73 16.28 33.50 1.28
CA SER A 73 16.64 32.25 0.61
C SER A 73 16.15 31.05 1.41
N ALA A 74 15.85 29.95 0.69
CA ALA A 74 15.55 28.65 1.27
C ALA A 74 16.35 27.58 0.52
N GLN A 75 16.91 26.62 1.26
CA GLN A 75 17.62 25.47 0.71
C GLN A 75 17.15 24.23 1.43
N ALA A 76 17.00 23.14 0.67
CA ALA A 76 16.65 21.83 1.22
C ALA A 76 17.70 20.81 0.83
N ARG A 77 17.92 19.81 1.70
CA ARG A 77 18.75 18.65 1.41
C ARG A 77 18.26 17.42 2.13
N LEU A 78 18.58 16.24 1.57
CA LEU A 78 18.38 14.96 2.22
C LEU A 78 19.73 14.46 2.76
N ILE A 79 19.77 14.17 4.06
CA ILE A 79 20.90 13.59 4.75
C ILE A 79 20.63 12.09 4.88
N PRO A 80 21.45 11.19 4.27
CA PRO A 80 21.22 9.76 4.37
C PRO A 80 21.42 9.26 5.80
N VAL A 81 20.54 8.33 6.22
CA VAL A 81 20.67 7.59 7.47
C VAL A 81 21.11 6.17 7.10
N ASP A 82 22.39 5.91 7.24
CA ASP A 82 23.05 4.65 6.88
C ASP A 82 23.89 4.12 8.05
N GLU A 83 24.70 3.08 7.81
CA GLU A 83 25.55 2.45 8.79
C GLU A 83 26.63 3.37 9.40
N ASN A 84 26.88 4.54 8.81
CA ASN A 84 27.84 5.52 9.34
C ASN A 84 27.21 6.41 10.43
N VAL A 85 25.88 6.39 10.58
CA VAL A 85 25.19 7.11 11.65
C VAL A 85 25.19 6.26 12.91
N ALA A 86 25.96 6.68 13.92
CA ALA A 86 25.99 5.95 15.19
C ALA A 86 24.63 6.00 15.90
N PRO A 87 24.08 4.85 16.33
CA PRO A 87 22.84 4.83 17.11
C PRO A 87 22.97 5.62 18.41
N ASP A 88 21.91 6.32 18.79
CA ASP A 88 21.83 6.95 20.11
C ASP A 88 21.73 5.88 21.20
N PRO A 89 22.62 5.88 22.23
CA PRO A 89 22.64 4.83 23.26
C PRO A 89 21.37 4.75 24.11
N GLU A 90 20.72 5.88 24.38
CA GLU A 90 19.47 5.90 25.16
C GLU A 90 18.32 5.29 24.36
N VAL A 91 18.18 5.67 23.08
CA VAL A 91 17.18 5.10 22.18
C VAL A 91 17.44 3.61 21.97
N SER A 92 18.69 3.19 21.77
CA SER A 92 19.06 1.77 21.65
C SER A 92 18.63 0.96 22.86
N SER A 93 18.87 1.46 24.09
CA SER A 93 18.47 0.79 25.34
C SER A 93 16.94 0.66 25.47
N ILE A 94 16.19 1.66 25.02
CA ILE A 94 14.72 1.61 25.00
C ILE A 94 14.25 0.51 24.03
N ILE A 95 14.83 0.47 22.83
CA ILE A 95 14.51 -0.53 21.80
C ILE A 95 14.84 -1.94 22.29
N GLU A 96 16.03 -2.16 22.86
CA GLU A 96 16.46 -3.46 23.40
C GLU A 96 15.52 -3.94 24.51
N THR A 97 15.11 -3.04 25.40
CA THR A 97 14.18 -3.37 26.48
C THR A 97 12.80 -3.77 25.95
N ALA A 98 12.30 -3.05 24.94
CA ALA A 98 11.02 -3.36 24.30
C ALA A 98 11.11 -4.67 23.51
N ALA A 99 12.19 -4.88 22.75
CA ALA A 99 12.39 -6.09 21.92
C ALA A 99 12.49 -7.35 22.77
N ALA A 100 13.19 -7.32 23.91
CA ALA A 100 13.30 -8.48 24.81
C ALA A 100 11.94 -9.03 25.28
N GLY A 101 10.93 -8.17 25.39
CA GLY A 101 9.57 -8.57 25.75
C GLY A 101 8.80 -9.36 24.67
N VAL A 102 9.18 -9.23 23.40
CA VAL A 102 8.47 -9.80 22.26
C VAL A 102 9.32 -10.73 21.38
N GLU A 103 10.61 -10.84 21.62
CA GLU A 103 11.55 -11.65 20.84
C GLU A 103 11.07 -13.11 20.65
N HIS A 104 10.54 -13.72 21.71
CA HIS A 104 10.03 -15.10 21.67
C HIS A 104 8.79 -15.26 20.78
N ILE A 105 8.05 -14.18 20.50
CA ILE A 105 6.92 -14.17 19.58
C ILE A 105 7.44 -13.93 18.16
N GLY A 106 8.28 -12.92 17.99
CA GLY A 106 8.83 -12.50 16.69
C GLY A 106 9.62 -13.61 16.01
N SER A 107 10.45 -14.33 16.75
CA SER A 107 11.31 -15.42 16.25
C SER A 107 10.58 -16.74 15.98
N LYS A 108 9.29 -16.84 16.29
CA LYS A 108 8.51 -18.07 16.01
C LYS A 108 8.49 -18.34 14.52
N VAL A 109 9.00 -19.52 14.09
CA VAL A 109 8.94 -19.94 12.69
C VAL A 109 7.49 -20.25 12.30
N MET A 110 7.03 -19.60 11.25
CA MET A 110 5.67 -19.70 10.70
C MET A 110 5.61 -20.49 9.40
N GLY A 111 6.75 -20.75 8.75
CA GLY A 111 6.83 -21.51 7.51
C GLY A 111 8.20 -21.38 6.86
N GLN A 112 8.29 -21.73 5.59
CA GLN A 112 9.50 -21.63 4.79
C GLN A 112 9.21 -21.06 3.41
N ALA A 113 10.17 -20.32 2.84
CA ALA A 113 10.16 -19.87 1.45
C ALA A 113 11.43 -20.39 0.75
N SER A 114 11.27 -21.03 -0.42
CA SER A 114 12.42 -21.53 -1.19
C SER A 114 13.18 -20.40 -1.92
N GLU A 115 12.57 -19.27 -2.05
CA GLU A 115 13.08 -18.04 -2.70
C GLU A 115 12.35 -16.83 -2.13
N ASP A 116 12.87 -15.61 -2.38
CA ASP A 116 12.23 -14.39 -1.93
C ASP A 116 10.82 -14.27 -2.50
N LEU A 117 9.82 -14.10 -1.64
CA LEU A 117 8.43 -13.88 -2.05
C LEU A 117 8.21 -12.40 -2.34
N GLY A 118 7.99 -12.09 -3.61
CA GLY A 118 7.83 -10.72 -4.08
C GLY A 118 6.58 -10.03 -3.56
N PHE A 119 6.69 -8.73 -3.39
CA PHE A 119 5.61 -7.78 -3.10
C PHE A 119 5.63 -6.67 -4.14
N SER A 120 4.46 -6.15 -4.51
CA SER A 120 4.36 -5.00 -5.41
C SER A 120 3.11 -4.17 -5.10
N TYR A 121 3.24 -2.85 -5.19
CA TYR A 121 2.10 -1.93 -5.19
C TYR A 121 1.35 -1.90 -6.53
N TRP A 122 2.00 -2.38 -7.60
CA TRP A 122 1.57 -2.19 -8.99
C TRP A 122 1.17 -3.48 -9.68
N GLU A 123 1.46 -4.61 -9.06
CA GLU A 123 1.26 -5.94 -9.62
C GLU A 123 0.69 -6.87 -8.55
N ALA A 124 0.06 -7.95 -8.98
CA ALA A 124 -0.38 -9.02 -8.09
C ALA A 124 0.78 -9.98 -7.79
N ALA A 125 1.83 -9.48 -7.12
CA ALA A 125 2.98 -10.26 -6.70
C ALA A 125 2.59 -11.35 -5.69
N LYS A 126 3.51 -12.28 -5.37
CA LYS A 126 3.19 -13.49 -4.60
C LYS A 126 2.58 -13.19 -3.22
N ILE A 127 3.17 -12.27 -2.45
CA ILE A 127 2.62 -11.88 -1.13
C ILE A 127 1.23 -11.26 -1.26
N ASN A 128 0.99 -10.43 -2.30
CA ASN A 128 -0.33 -9.87 -2.55
C ASN A 128 -1.37 -10.97 -2.79
N GLN A 129 -0.98 -12.01 -3.55
CA GLN A 129 -1.85 -13.16 -3.84
C GLN A 129 -2.13 -14.00 -2.60
N ILE A 130 -1.09 -14.37 -1.82
CA ILE A 130 -1.24 -15.12 -0.56
C ILE A 130 -2.18 -14.36 0.40
N TYR A 131 -2.01 -13.03 0.51
CA TYR A 131 -2.85 -12.22 1.38
C TYR A 131 -4.33 -12.30 1.00
N VAL A 132 -4.68 -12.05 -0.26
CA VAL A 132 -6.09 -12.08 -0.67
C VAL A 132 -6.68 -13.50 -0.66
N ASP A 133 -5.86 -14.51 -0.97
CA ASP A 133 -6.27 -15.91 -0.91
C ASP A 133 -6.61 -16.33 0.53
N SER A 134 -5.83 -15.84 1.52
CA SER A 134 -6.09 -16.09 2.93
C SER A 134 -7.45 -15.53 3.40
N LEU A 135 -7.82 -14.34 2.95
CA LEU A 135 -9.12 -13.74 3.30
C LEU A 135 -10.28 -14.53 2.67
N ARG A 136 -10.12 -14.93 1.42
CA ARG A 136 -11.13 -15.72 0.73
C ARG A 136 -11.27 -17.11 1.35
N ASP A 137 -10.17 -17.78 1.64
CA ASP A 137 -10.16 -19.11 2.26
C ASP A 137 -10.84 -19.09 3.63
N ALA A 138 -10.43 -18.16 4.51
CA ALA A 138 -10.98 -18.04 5.87
C ALA A 138 -12.48 -17.72 5.91
N THR A 139 -13.03 -17.11 4.86
CA THR A 139 -14.44 -16.68 4.80
C THR A 139 -15.33 -17.60 3.98
N GLY A 140 -14.75 -18.42 3.11
CA GLY A 140 -15.49 -19.22 2.12
C GLY A 140 -16.22 -18.36 1.07
N ALA A 141 -15.81 -17.11 0.86
CA ALA A 141 -16.44 -16.22 -0.10
C ALA A 141 -16.25 -16.70 -1.55
N ASP A 142 -17.17 -16.32 -2.45
CA ASP A 142 -17.04 -16.59 -3.89
C ASP A 142 -15.72 -16.00 -4.41
N ILE A 143 -15.42 -14.76 -3.99
CA ILE A 143 -14.22 -14.03 -4.40
C ILE A 143 -13.57 -13.28 -3.23
N GLY A 144 -12.24 -13.12 -3.32
CA GLY A 144 -11.46 -12.17 -2.54
C GLY A 144 -11.07 -10.98 -3.41
N PHE A 145 -11.07 -9.77 -2.85
CA PHE A 145 -10.78 -8.57 -3.59
C PHE A 145 -10.18 -7.46 -2.72
N VAL A 146 -8.90 -7.17 -2.91
CA VAL A 146 -8.16 -6.20 -2.08
C VAL A 146 -7.32 -5.25 -2.93
N SER A 147 -6.94 -4.13 -2.37
CA SER A 147 -5.91 -3.26 -2.96
C SER A 147 -4.56 -3.97 -2.95
N SER A 148 -3.78 -3.85 -4.03
CA SER A 148 -2.38 -4.33 -4.05
C SER A 148 -1.50 -3.63 -3.01
N ARG A 149 -2.00 -2.58 -2.36
CA ARG A 149 -1.33 -1.87 -1.26
C ARG A 149 -1.68 -2.40 0.14
N SER A 150 -2.52 -3.45 0.27
CA SER A 150 -2.86 -4.01 1.58
C SER A 150 -1.65 -4.66 2.26
N PRO A 151 -0.83 -5.52 1.63
CA PRO A 151 0.51 -5.83 2.14
C PRO A 151 1.47 -4.63 2.01
N ARG A 152 2.58 -4.68 2.73
CA ARG A 152 3.60 -3.61 2.78
C ARG A 152 5.02 -4.08 2.50
N GLY A 153 5.26 -5.37 2.38
CA GLY A 153 6.57 -5.94 2.12
C GLY A 153 6.52 -7.36 1.58
N GLY A 154 7.66 -7.80 1.07
CA GLY A 154 7.92 -9.19 0.72
C GLY A 154 8.49 -9.97 1.90
N VAL A 155 8.83 -11.24 1.65
CA VAL A 155 9.44 -12.15 2.62
C VAL A 155 10.68 -12.77 1.97
N SER A 156 11.79 -12.81 2.70
CA SER A 156 13.05 -13.39 2.21
C SER A 156 13.01 -14.92 2.19
N ALA A 157 13.86 -15.52 1.36
CA ALA A 157 14.07 -16.97 1.31
C ALA A 157 14.59 -17.52 2.63
N GLY A 158 14.20 -18.75 2.98
CA GLY A 158 14.62 -19.42 4.20
C GLY A 158 13.45 -19.69 5.16
N GLU A 159 13.77 -19.79 6.45
CA GLU A 159 12.75 -19.81 7.49
C GLU A 159 12.05 -18.46 7.56
N VAL A 160 10.73 -18.50 7.60
CA VAL A 160 9.88 -17.32 7.69
C VAL A 160 9.30 -17.25 9.10
N THR A 161 9.61 -16.16 9.78
CA THR A 161 9.20 -15.96 11.17
C THR A 161 7.88 -15.18 11.27
N TYR A 162 7.34 -15.10 12.48
CA TYR A 162 6.21 -14.24 12.79
C TYR A 162 6.51 -12.76 12.47
N GLU A 163 7.72 -12.30 12.79
CA GLU A 163 8.16 -10.94 12.52
C GLU A 163 8.21 -10.63 11.02
N ASP A 164 8.67 -11.58 10.19
CA ASP A 164 8.68 -11.42 8.74
C ASP A 164 7.27 -11.22 8.19
N LEU A 165 6.33 -12.04 8.64
CA LEU A 165 4.92 -11.93 8.23
C LEU A 165 4.25 -10.67 8.79
N PHE A 166 4.60 -10.27 10.02
CA PHE A 166 4.13 -9.02 10.61
C PHE A 166 4.60 -7.82 9.79
N ASN A 167 5.87 -7.79 9.38
CA ASN A 167 6.43 -6.72 8.55
C ASN A 167 5.86 -6.74 7.13
N ALA A 168 5.53 -7.90 6.58
CA ALA A 168 4.86 -8.03 5.29
C ALA A 168 3.42 -7.50 5.34
N CYS A 169 2.72 -7.67 6.48
CA CYS A 169 1.33 -7.24 6.68
C CYS A 169 1.13 -6.60 8.06
N PRO A 170 1.60 -5.34 8.29
CA PRO A 170 1.66 -4.71 9.62
C PRO A 170 0.34 -4.10 10.11
N HIS A 171 -0.75 -4.23 9.38
CA HIS A 171 -2.04 -3.62 9.71
C HIS A 171 -2.84 -4.47 10.70
N THR A 172 -2.51 -4.36 11.98
CA THR A 172 -3.14 -5.14 13.07
C THR A 172 -4.60 -4.80 13.32
N GLU A 173 -5.01 -3.55 13.05
CA GLU A 173 -6.40 -3.09 13.21
C GLU A 173 -7.24 -3.26 11.94
N GLU A 174 -6.72 -3.86 10.86
CA GLU A 174 -7.50 -4.07 9.64
C GLU A 174 -8.23 -5.41 9.70
N ASP A 175 -9.55 -5.33 9.86
CA ASP A 175 -10.42 -6.49 9.80
C ASP A 175 -10.74 -6.90 8.35
N THR A 176 -10.96 -8.20 8.19
CA THR A 176 -11.59 -8.75 7.00
C THR A 176 -13.09 -8.53 7.08
N ILE A 177 -13.63 -7.92 6.03
CA ILE A 177 -15.06 -7.70 5.86
C ILE A 177 -15.60 -8.70 4.85
N LEU A 178 -16.58 -9.47 5.24
CA LEU A 178 -17.39 -10.28 4.33
C LEU A 178 -18.66 -9.50 3.95
N ILE A 179 -18.88 -9.35 2.65
CA ILE A 179 -20.08 -8.73 2.07
C ILE A 179 -20.83 -9.82 1.34
N ASP A 180 -22.04 -10.16 1.79
CA ASP A 180 -22.74 -11.34 1.28
C ASP A 180 -23.27 -11.18 -0.14
N LYS A 181 -23.58 -9.95 -0.57
CA LYS A 181 -24.23 -9.67 -1.86
C LYS A 181 -23.68 -8.43 -2.52
N VAL A 182 -22.63 -8.62 -3.31
CA VAL A 182 -22.02 -7.56 -4.12
C VAL A 182 -22.40 -7.76 -5.58
N PRO A 183 -23.16 -6.83 -6.21
CA PRO A 183 -23.40 -6.92 -7.63
C PRO A 183 -22.08 -6.90 -8.42
N GLY A 184 -21.92 -7.79 -9.39
CA GLY A 184 -20.69 -7.89 -10.19
C GLY A 184 -20.30 -6.57 -10.85
N ARG A 185 -21.28 -5.75 -11.25
CA ARG A 185 -21.05 -4.41 -11.78
C ARG A 185 -20.33 -3.46 -10.81
N ASN A 186 -20.49 -3.64 -9.48
CA ASN A 186 -19.79 -2.83 -8.49
C ASN A 186 -18.32 -3.23 -8.40
N ILE A 187 -18.04 -4.54 -8.53
CA ILE A 187 -16.67 -5.06 -8.58
C ILE A 187 -15.95 -4.50 -9.81
N LEU A 188 -16.59 -4.57 -11.01
CA LEU A 188 -16.03 -4.01 -12.24
C LEU A 188 -15.75 -2.50 -12.13
N ARG A 189 -16.65 -1.72 -11.52
CA ARG A 189 -16.46 -0.28 -11.31
C ARG A 189 -15.27 0.00 -10.38
N GLU A 190 -15.11 -0.81 -9.34
CA GLU A 190 -13.94 -0.65 -8.45
C GLU A 190 -12.63 -1.00 -9.17
N MET A 191 -12.61 -2.09 -9.96
CA MET A 191 -11.46 -2.46 -10.79
C MET A 191 -11.09 -1.34 -11.76
N GLU A 192 -12.06 -0.79 -12.50
CA GLU A 192 -11.85 0.35 -13.41
C GLU A 192 -11.30 1.58 -12.68
N SER A 193 -11.78 1.84 -11.46
CA SER A 193 -11.30 2.98 -10.66
C SER A 193 -9.83 2.86 -10.25
N ARG A 194 -9.25 1.64 -10.30
CA ARG A 194 -7.89 1.32 -9.86
C ARG A 194 -6.88 1.24 -10.98
N VAL A 195 -7.33 0.93 -12.19
CA VAL A 195 -6.45 0.84 -13.37
C VAL A 195 -6.30 2.19 -14.08
N LYS A 196 -6.28 3.27 -13.29
CA LYS A 196 -6.02 4.64 -13.75
C LYS A 196 -4.52 4.95 -13.73
N ASP A 197 -4.14 6.05 -14.38
CA ASP A 197 -2.75 6.53 -14.41
C ASP A 197 -2.35 7.30 -13.13
N ASP A 198 -3.21 7.31 -12.12
CA ASP A 198 -3.03 8.06 -10.86
C ASP A 198 -2.17 7.33 -9.80
N GLY A 199 -1.49 6.27 -10.22
CA GLY A 199 -0.54 5.59 -9.36
C GLY A 199 -1.15 4.74 -8.24
N ARG A 200 -2.44 4.37 -8.28
CA ARG A 200 -3.07 3.56 -7.22
C ARG A 200 -2.78 2.07 -7.32
N GLY A 201 -2.39 1.59 -8.50
CA GLY A 201 -2.19 0.18 -8.79
C GLY A 201 -3.48 -0.64 -8.86
N PRO A 202 -3.45 -1.79 -9.54
CA PRO A 202 -4.61 -2.68 -9.67
C PRO A 202 -5.04 -3.26 -8.33
N CYS A 203 -6.24 -3.84 -8.28
CA CYS A 203 -6.63 -4.71 -7.18
C CYS A 203 -6.08 -6.12 -7.39
N THR A 204 -5.77 -6.80 -6.30
CA THR A 204 -5.41 -8.22 -6.32
C THR A 204 -6.67 -9.06 -6.08
N PRO A 205 -7.07 -9.91 -7.05
CA PRO A 205 -8.24 -10.78 -6.92
C PRO A 205 -7.88 -12.16 -6.35
N SER A 206 -8.87 -12.83 -5.77
CA SER A 206 -8.88 -14.27 -5.48
C SER A 206 -10.20 -14.88 -5.94
N GLY A 207 -10.16 -16.08 -6.51
CA GLY A 207 -11.34 -16.74 -7.08
C GLY A 207 -11.72 -16.27 -8.48
N PHE A 208 -11.01 -15.27 -9.02
CA PHE A 208 -11.14 -14.81 -10.41
C PHE A 208 -9.85 -14.17 -10.90
N SER A 209 -9.77 -13.93 -12.20
CA SER A 209 -8.68 -13.22 -12.88
C SER A 209 -9.23 -12.16 -13.82
N TYR A 210 -8.41 -11.16 -14.15
CA TYR A 210 -8.80 -10.15 -15.11
C TYR A 210 -7.65 -9.61 -15.94
N THR A 211 -7.99 -9.10 -17.11
CA THR A 211 -7.08 -8.39 -18.01
C THR A 211 -7.53 -6.95 -18.15
N TYR A 212 -6.59 -6.01 -18.06
CA TYR A 212 -6.87 -4.61 -18.35
C TYR A 212 -5.89 -4.05 -19.38
N ASP A 213 -6.36 -3.08 -20.17
CA ASP A 213 -5.62 -2.45 -21.26
C ASP A 213 -5.53 -0.93 -21.02
N VAL A 214 -4.32 -0.46 -20.67
CA VAL A 214 -4.06 0.96 -20.37
C VAL A 214 -4.16 1.86 -21.61
N SER A 215 -4.14 1.31 -22.83
CA SER A 215 -4.35 2.07 -24.05
C SER A 215 -5.79 2.51 -24.27
N LYS A 216 -6.74 1.92 -23.53
CA LYS A 216 -8.15 2.25 -23.61
C LYS A 216 -8.53 3.43 -22.72
N PRO A 217 -9.61 4.14 -23.05
CA PRO A 217 -10.14 5.20 -22.19
C PRO A 217 -10.49 4.70 -20.79
N GLU A 218 -10.40 5.59 -19.81
CA GLU A 218 -10.88 5.30 -18.45
C GLU A 218 -12.33 4.82 -18.45
N GLY A 219 -12.64 3.83 -17.61
CA GLY A 219 -13.95 3.18 -17.56
C GLY A 219 -14.18 2.10 -18.62
N GLN A 220 -13.18 1.82 -19.48
CA GLN A 220 -13.23 0.79 -20.53
C GLN A 220 -11.94 -0.05 -20.55
N ARG A 221 -11.12 0.05 -19.50
CA ARG A 221 -9.81 -0.62 -19.42
C ARG A 221 -9.91 -2.09 -19.04
N ILE A 222 -10.93 -2.50 -18.29
CA ILE A 222 -11.15 -3.92 -17.98
C ILE A 222 -11.72 -4.61 -19.22
N VAL A 223 -10.93 -5.50 -19.83
CA VAL A 223 -11.26 -6.11 -21.13
C VAL A 223 -11.70 -7.56 -21.05
N ASP A 224 -11.28 -8.28 -20.00
CA ASP A 224 -11.72 -9.68 -19.74
C ASP A 224 -11.71 -9.95 -18.25
N VAL A 225 -12.70 -10.72 -17.78
CA VAL A 225 -12.80 -11.18 -16.39
C VAL A 225 -13.29 -12.62 -16.39
N ARG A 226 -12.58 -13.53 -15.71
CA ARG A 226 -12.89 -14.96 -15.63
C ARG A 226 -12.86 -15.44 -14.20
N MET A 227 -13.84 -16.26 -13.84
CA MET A 227 -13.84 -16.96 -12.56
C MET A 227 -12.76 -18.04 -12.56
N ALA A 228 -12.32 -18.48 -11.37
CA ALA A 228 -11.28 -19.50 -11.22
C ALA A 228 -11.68 -20.87 -11.84
N ASP A 229 -12.97 -21.16 -11.95
CA ASP A 229 -13.49 -22.35 -12.63
C ASP A 229 -13.49 -22.25 -14.17
N GLY A 230 -12.99 -21.14 -14.73
CA GLY A 230 -12.95 -20.83 -16.15
C GLY A 230 -14.23 -20.26 -16.72
N SER A 231 -15.31 -20.15 -15.95
CA SER A 231 -16.54 -19.51 -16.39
C SER A 231 -16.37 -18.01 -16.57
N LYS A 232 -17.22 -17.42 -17.38
CA LYS A 232 -17.22 -15.97 -17.57
C LYS A 232 -17.81 -15.28 -16.34
N PHE A 233 -17.16 -14.20 -15.90
CA PHE A 233 -17.71 -13.33 -14.86
C PHE A 233 -19.03 -12.69 -15.32
N ASP A 234 -20.05 -12.75 -14.45
CA ASP A 234 -21.37 -12.18 -14.74
C ASP A 234 -21.55 -10.87 -13.96
N PRO A 235 -21.62 -9.70 -14.63
CA PRO A 235 -21.81 -8.42 -13.98
C PRO A 235 -23.17 -8.25 -13.29
N ASP A 236 -24.16 -9.06 -13.66
CA ASP A 236 -25.52 -8.98 -13.10
C ASP A 236 -25.75 -9.97 -11.95
N ARG A 237 -24.84 -10.92 -11.74
CA ARG A 237 -24.82 -11.84 -10.59
C ARG A 237 -24.36 -11.09 -9.32
N GLU A 238 -24.90 -11.48 -8.17
CA GLU A 238 -24.37 -11.14 -6.85
C GLU A 238 -23.32 -12.17 -6.42
N TYR A 239 -22.21 -11.67 -5.84
CA TYR A 239 -21.12 -12.46 -5.31
C TYR A 239 -20.92 -12.17 -3.82
N SER A 240 -20.57 -13.17 -3.04
CA SER A 240 -19.98 -12.94 -1.71
C SER A 240 -18.52 -12.51 -1.88
N VAL A 241 -18.13 -11.43 -1.18
CA VAL A 241 -16.80 -10.82 -1.33
C VAL A 241 -16.10 -10.72 0.01
N ALA A 242 -14.91 -11.33 0.11
CA ALA A 242 -13.98 -11.10 1.21
C ALA A 242 -13.05 -9.92 0.85
N THR A 243 -13.00 -8.93 1.72
CA THR A 243 -12.19 -7.73 1.47
C THR A 243 -11.73 -7.11 2.79
N THR A 244 -10.93 -6.04 2.73
CA THR A 244 -10.49 -5.30 3.91
C THR A 244 -11.48 -4.20 4.30
N ILE A 245 -11.42 -3.74 5.55
CA ILE A 245 -12.27 -2.64 6.02
C ILE A 245 -12.03 -1.36 5.20
N SER A 246 -10.80 -1.10 4.78
CA SER A 246 -10.46 0.05 3.94
C SER A 246 -11.10 -0.02 2.55
N MET A 247 -11.19 -1.23 1.97
CA MET A 247 -11.84 -1.45 0.68
C MET A 247 -13.36 -1.38 0.80
N SER A 248 -13.95 -1.96 1.86
CA SER A 248 -15.41 -1.95 2.06
C SER A 248 -16.01 -0.55 2.17
N ARG A 249 -15.21 0.44 2.57
CA ARG A 249 -15.60 1.86 2.67
C ARG A 249 -15.57 2.61 1.34
N LYS A 250 -15.12 1.97 0.24
CA LYS A 250 -15.09 2.63 -1.08
C LYS A 250 -16.50 2.85 -1.62
N PRO A 251 -16.70 3.88 -2.47
CA PRO A 251 -18.03 4.25 -3.00
C PRO A 251 -18.81 3.10 -3.62
N ASN A 252 -18.12 2.14 -4.23
CA ASN A 252 -18.75 0.99 -4.87
C ASN A 252 -19.23 -0.09 -3.88
N PHE A 253 -18.82 -0.02 -2.60
CA PHE A 253 -19.15 -1.03 -1.57
C PHE A 253 -19.87 -0.46 -0.35
N LYS A 254 -19.54 0.77 0.09
CA LYS A 254 -19.94 1.34 1.39
C LYS A 254 -21.43 1.32 1.73
N ASP A 255 -22.28 1.34 0.70
CA ASP A 255 -23.75 1.40 0.88
C ASP A 255 -24.42 0.03 0.64
N LEU A 256 -23.63 -1.06 0.48
CA LEU A 256 -24.14 -2.41 0.34
C LEU A 256 -24.53 -2.98 1.71
N GLY A 257 -25.66 -3.67 1.75
CA GLY A 257 -26.09 -4.39 2.95
C GLY A 257 -25.32 -5.71 3.15
N GLY A 258 -25.46 -6.31 4.35
CA GLY A 258 -24.89 -7.62 4.65
C GLY A 258 -23.37 -7.62 4.89
N MET A 259 -22.80 -6.46 5.24
CA MET A 259 -21.40 -6.37 5.66
C MET A 259 -21.22 -6.81 7.11
N ARG A 260 -20.22 -7.64 7.37
CA ARG A 260 -19.78 -7.97 8.72
C ARG A 260 -18.29 -8.13 8.81
N SER A 261 -17.69 -7.72 9.93
CA SER A 261 -16.32 -8.08 10.27
C SER A 261 -16.29 -9.56 10.65
N VAL A 262 -15.27 -10.26 10.16
CA VAL A 262 -15.05 -11.70 10.42
C VAL A 262 -13.71 -11.97 11.10
N GLY A 263 -13.00 -10.91 11.51
CA GLY A 263 -11.77 -10.99 12.28
C GLY A 263 -10.57 -10.36 11.56
N SER A 264 -9.42 -10.45 12.22
CA SER A 264 -8.17 -9.82 11.78
C SER A 264 -7.68 -10.38 10.44
N SER A 265 -7.48 -9.49 9.47
CA SER A 265 -6.88 -9.85 8.18
C SER A 265 -5.44 -10.36 8.32
N GLN A 266 -4.70 -9.80 9.29
CA GLN A 266 -3.33 -10.22 9.57
C GLN A 266 -3.28 -11.65 10.14
N GLU A 267 -4.16 -11.98 11.09
CA GLU A 267 -4.23 -13.33 11.64
C GLU A 267 -4.63 -14.37 10.56
N MET A 268 -5.57 -14.03 9.68
CA MET A 268 -5.93 -14.89 8.55
C MET A 268 -4.75 -15.12 7.63
N PHE A 269 -3.99 -14.09 7.30
CA PHE A 269 -2.78 -14.20 6.48
C PHE A 269 -1.72 -15.08 7.13
N MET A 270 -1.41 -14.87 8.42
CA MET A 270 -0.42 -15.66 9.14
C MET A 270 -0.83 -17.14 9.26
N ASN A 271 -2.10 -17.40 9.56
CA ASN A 271 -2.62 -18.76 9.67
C ASN A 271 -2.59 -19.48 8.32
N TYR A 272 -2.99 -18.82 7.26
CA TYR A 272 -2.96 -19.37 5.90
C TYR A 272 -1.52 -19.65 5.45
N PHE A 273 -0.59 -18.72 5.74
CA PHE A 273 0.82 -18.91 5.41
C PHE A 273 1.41 -20.12 6.13
N SER A 274 1.15 -20.27 7.43
CA SER A 274 1.69 -21.36 8.25
C SER A 274 1.03 -22.73 8.00
N ALA A 275 -0.18 -22.75 7.48
CA ALA A 275 -0.87 -23.99 7.13
C ALA A 275 -0.40 -24.59 5.79
N HIS A 276 0.41 -23.87 5.02
CA HIS A 276 0.90 -24.34 3.72
C HIS A 276 1.90 -25.50 3.88
N GLU A 277 1.71 -26.56 3.13
CA GLU A 277 2.61 -27.69 3.11
C GLU A 277 3.85 -27.44 2.25
N GLY A 278 5.04 -27.54 2.85
CA GLY A 278 6.32 -27.32 2.20
C GLY A 278 6.67 -25.84 2.02
N PRO A 279 7.80 -25.55 1.37
CA PRO A 279 8.24 -24.16 1.20
C PRO A 279 7.42 -23.43 0.14
N TRP A 280 7.05 -22.18 0.44
CA TRP A 280 6.47 -21.25 -0.52
C TRP A 280 7.45 -20.95 -1.66
N LYS A 281 6.91 -20.78 -2.88
CA LYS A 281 7.67 -20.37 -4.08
C LYS A 281 7.18 -19.02 -4.57
N ASN A 282 8.08 -18.26 -5.17
CA ASN A 282 7.73 -16.99 -5.83
C ASN A 282 7.23 -17.24 -7.26
N ASP A 283 6.11 -17.92 -7.36
CA ASP A 283 5.41 -18.28 -8.59
C ASP A 283 4.03 -17.61 -8.67
N PRO A 284 3.97 -16.25 -8.75
CA PRO A 284 2.70 -15.56 -8.85
C PRO A 284 1.97 -16.00 -10.13
N ASP A 285 0.71 -16.36 -9.99
CA ASP A 285 -0.12 -16.65 -11.16
C ASP A 285 -0.50 -15.36 -11.91
N SER A 286 -0.91 -15.50 -13.16
CA SER A 286 -1.28 -14.39 -14.03
C SER A 286 -2.74 -13.95 -13.86
N ARG A 287 -3.21 -13.88 -12.59
CA ARG A 287 -4.58 -13.46 -12.31
C ARG A 287 -4.87 -11.99 -12.62
N VAL A 288 -3.84 -11.18 -12.81
CA VAL A 288 -3.94 -9.79 -13.29
C VAL A 288 -3.00 -9.60 -14.47
N VAL A 289 -3.54 -9.33 -15.63
CA VAL A 289 -2.77 -9.13 -16.87
C VAL A 289 -2.94 -7.70 -17.35
N LYS A 290 -1.81 -6.98 -17.52
CA LYS A 290 -1.77 -5.64 -18.10
C LYS A 290 -1.46 -5.73 -19.59
N LEU A 291 -2.26 -5.05 -20.42
CA LEU A 291 -2.03 -4.85 -21.84
C LEU A 291 -1.77 -3.36 -22.12
N GLY A 292 -1.21 -3.10 -23.31
CA GLY A 292 -0.82 -1.76 -23.72
C GLY A 292 0.57 -1.39 -23.22
N ALA A 293 1.26 -0.48 -23.95
CA ALA A 293 2.54 0.07 -23.52
C ALA A 293 2.29 1.26 -22.60
N ASP A 294 3.07 1.37 -21.52
CA ASP A 294 3.19 2.63 -20.82
C ASP A 294 3.89 3.60 -21.79
N ASN A 295 3.16 4.58 -22.29
CA ASN A 295 3.74 5.72 -23.00
C ASN A 295 4.44 6.62 -21.95
N LYS A 296 5.58 6.16 -21.41
CA LYS A 296 6.52 6.99 -20.64
C LYS A 296 7.93 6.74 -21.11
#